data_6790b0b9fc481e42de7e7a670b9fb260
#
_entry.id   6790b0b9fc481e42de7e7a670b9fb260
#
_cell.length_a   1.000
_cell.length_b   1.000
_cell.length_c   1.000
_cell.angle_alpha   90.00
_cell.angle_beta   90.00
_cell.angle_gamma   90.00
#
_symmetry.space_group_name_H-M   'P 1'
#
loop_
_entity.id
_entity.type
_entity.pdbx_description
1 polymer ?
#
loop_
_entity_poly.entity_id
_entity_poly.type
_entity_poly.pdbx_seq_one_letter_code
_entity_poly.pdbx_strand_id
1 'polypeptide(L)'
;FAKKNKTKFGVLTFTPLPVMFFNNKIKNHRLAIEEQKFELFKKNKVDFVINIKFNKKFSNISAENFIKKIIYKKIKPKLLAVSKNFKFGKNRRGDVRLLKRYGSNYGYQLLNIKPFKHFKKVVSSTKIRKYLMRGEVELANRLLSRTWFIQGKVIAGRKIGRKLGYRTCNINVKDYILPKVGIYIVKVAINLKTKIYGGVAYLGSRPTFNGKNIFLEINIFGINENLYNKKLK
;
A
#
# COMPACT_ATOMS: atom_id res chain seq x y z
N PHE A 1 19.07 -15.99 -1.69
CA PHE A 1 18.83 -17.21 -0.91
C PHE A 1 17.87 -18.14 -1.63
N ALA A 2 16.63 -17.73 -1.89
CA ALA A 2 15.60 -18.60 -2.48
C ALA A 2 16.07 -19.27 -3.78
N LYS A 3 16.58 -18.51 -4.76
CA LYS A 3 17.14 -19.07 -6.00
C LYS A 3 18.29 -20.07 -5.74
N LYS A 4 19.28 -19.68 -4.89
CA LYS A 4 20.43 -20.54 -4.57
C LYS A 4 20.01 -21.87 -3.94
N ASN A 5 18.96 -21.85 -3.14
CA ASN A 5 18.47 -23.04 -2.41
C ASN A 5 17.26 -23.72 -3.08
N LYS A 6 16.95 -23.37 -4.33
CA LYS A 6 15.79 -23.89 -5.08
C LYS A 6 14.49 -23.87 -4.26
N THR A 7 14.26 -22.79 -3.50
CA THR A 7 13.07 -22.59 -2.66
C THR A 7 12.23 -21.42 -3.18
N LYS A 8 10.95 -21.38 -2.80
CA LYS A 8 10.05 -20.30 -3.17
C LYS A 8 10.27 -19.07 -2.28
N PHE A 9 10.15 -17.88 -2.87
CA PHE A 9 10.16 -16.60 -2.17
C PHE A 9 8.74 -16.14 -1.88
N GLY A 10 8.36 -16.10 -0.61
CA GLY A 10 7.02 -15.69 -0.16
C GLY A 10 7.02 -14.40 0.63
N VAL A 11 5.88 -13.71 0.61
CA VAL A 11 5.63 -12.53 1.45
C VAL A 11 4.41 -12.78 2.33
N LEU A 12 4.55 -12.53 3.64
CA LEU A 12 3.44 -12.52 4.59
C LEU A 12 2.97 -11.10 4.83
N THR A 13 1.67 -10.87 4.68
CA THR A 13 1.03 -9.56 4.84
C THR A 13 -0.31 -9.69 5.56
N PHE A 14 -0.91 -8.55 5.93
CA PHE A 14 -2.16 -8.49 6.70
C PHE A 14 -3.18 -7.58 6.03
N THR A 15 -4.45 -7.98 6.09
CA THR A 15 -5.59 -7.16 5.65
C THR A 15 -6.72 -7.24 6.68
N PRO A 16 -7.21 -6.09 7.21
CA PRO A 16 -6.63 -4.74 7.08
C PRO A 16 -5.23 -4.64 7.70
N LEU A 17 -4.54 -3.53 7.45
CA LEU A 17 -3.26 -3.26 8.12
C LEU A 17 -3.50 -3.18 9.65
N PRO A 18 -2.63 -3.76 10.49
CA PRO A 18 -2.81 -3.72 11.96
C PRO A 18 -3.08 -2.32 12.50
N VAL A 19 -2.39 -1.28 12.00
CA VAL A 19 -2.61 0.10 12.42
C VAL A 19 -4.03 0.60 12.13
N MET A 20 -4.63 0.17 11.03
CA MET A 20 -6.00 0.52 10.66
C MET A 20 -7.03 -0.28 11.46
N PHE A 21 -6.69 -1.51 11.86
CA PHE A 21 -7.53 -2.34 12.71
C PHE A 21 -7.63 -1.78 14.14
N PHE A 22 -6.51 -1.35 14.73
CA PHE A 22 -6.47 -0.81 16.09
C PHE A 22 -6.95 0.64 16.18
N ASN A 23 -6.98 1.38 15.07
CA ASN A 23 -7.42 2.76 15.05
C ASN A 23 -8.40 3.00 13.90
N ASN A 24 -9.69 2.91 14.20
CA ASN A 24 -10.79 3.09 13.25
C ASN A 24 -10.84 4.49 12.62
N LYS A 25 -10.19 5.48 13.23
CA LYS A 25 -10.10 6.84 12.69
C LYS A 25 -9.11 6.93 11.51
N ILE A 26 -8.20 5.98 11.40
CA ILE A 26 -7.24 5.92 10.29
C ILE A 26 -7.90 5.27 9.07
N LYS A 27 -8.59 6.06 8.25
CA LYS A 27 -9.21 5.59 6.99
C LYS A 27 -8.23 5.61 5.83
N ASN A 28 -7.59 6.73 5.59
CA ASN A 28 -6.72 6.99 4.44
C ASN A 28 -5.25 6.78 4.81
N HIS A 29 -4.74 5.56 4.69
CA HIS A 29 -3.39 5.23 5.17
C HIS A 29 -2.53 4.45 4.18
N ARG A 30 -3.12 3.82 3.17
CA ARG A 30 -2.40 2.94 2.28
C ARG A 30 -1.59 3.73 1.24
N LEU A 31 -0.32 3.40 1.11
CA LEU A 31 0.52 3.87 0.00
C LEU A 31 0.19 3.15 -1.32
N ALA A 32 -0.36 1.94 -1.21
CA ALA A 32 -0.84 1.13 -2.32
C ALA A 32 -2.04 0.32 -1.83
N ILE A 33 -3.08 0.21 -2.62
CA ILE A 33 -4.19 -0.70 -2.38
C ILE A 33 -3.74 -2.15 -2.59
N GLU A 34 -4.56 -3.11 -2.19
CA GLU A 34 -4.19 -4.52 -2.18
C GLU A 34 -3.80 -5.03 -3.57
N GLU A 35 -4.58 -4.69 -4.58
CA GLU A 35 -4.29 -5.04 -5.98
C GLU A 35 -2.92 -4.52 -6.44
N GLN A 36 -2.64 -3.23 -6.21
CA GLN A 36 -1.33 -2.64 -6.53
C GLN A 36 -0.18 -3.32 -5.78
N LYS A 37 -0.42 -3.69 -4.53
CA LYS A 37 0.57 -4.39 -3.70
C LYS A 37 0.92 -5.74 -4.30
N PHE A 38 -0.08 -6.50 -4.78
CA PHE A 38 0.15 -7.79 -5.42
C PHE A 38 0.86 -7.65 -6.78
N GLU A 39 0.49 -6.65 -7.58
CA GLU A 39 1.24 -6.34 -8.81
C GLU A 39 2.71 -6.01 -8.53
N LEU A 40 2.99 -5.23 -7.48
CA LEU A 40 4.34 -4.91 -7.07
C LEU A 40 5.12 -6.16 -6.61
N PHE A 41 4.48 -7.06 -5.88
CA PHE A 41 5.08 -8.33 -5.48
C PHE A 41 5.42 -9.18 -6.69
N LYS A 42 4.49 -9.33 -7.64
CA LYS A 42 4.72 -10.05 -8.90
C LYS A 42 5.89 -9.45 -9.68
N LYS A 43 5.94 -8.11 -9.83
CA LYS A 43 7.05 -7.41 -10.49
C LYS A 43 8.41 -7.69 -9.81
N ASN A 44 8.41 -7.87 -8.49
CA ASN A 44 9.60 -8.20 -7.71
C ASN A 44 9.84 -9.72 -7.58
N LYS A 45 9.22 -10.54 -8.44
CA LYS A 45 9.42 -12.00 -8.53
C LYS A 45 9.11 -12.72 -7.19
N VAL A 46 8.09 -12.26 -6.47
CA VAL A 46 7.53 -12.99 -5.32
C VAL A 46 6.71 -14.16 -5.85
N ASP A 47 7.01 -15.36 -5.41
CA ASP A 47 6.36 -16.59 -5.90
C ASP A 47 4.95 -16.76 -5.31
N PHE A 48 4.75 -16.36 -4.04
CA PHE A 48 3.43 -16.43 -3.38
C PHE A 48 3.28 -15.39 -2.28
N VAL A 49 2.02 -15.07 -1.97
CA VAL A 49 1.67 -14.13 -0.90
C VAL A 49 0.74 -14.81 0.09
N ILE A 50 1.10 -14.77 1.37
CA ILE A 50 0.21 -15.17 2.47
C ILE A 50 -0.44 -13.92 3.02
N ASN A 51 -1.71 -13.69 2.67
CA ASN A 51 -2.48 -12.56 3.16
C ASN A 51 -3.37 -12.98 4.32
N ILE A 52 -2.99 -12.62 5.54
CA ILE A 52 -3.73 -13.00 6.74
C ILE A 52 -4.80 -11.95 7.05
N LYS A 53 -6.05 -12.40 7.24
CA LYS A 53 -7.13 -11.55 7.75
C LYS A 53 -6.80 -11.13 9.18
N PHE A 54 -6.52 -9.82 9.37
CA PHE A 54 -6.24 -9.27 10.69
C PHE A 54 -7.54 -8.90 11.38
N ASN A 55 -7.91 -9.64 12.41
CA ASN A 55 -9.14 -9.48 13.17
C ASN A 55 -8.87 -9.61 14.67
N LYS A 56 -9.90 -9.46 15.51
CA LYS A 56 -9.80 -9.55 16.97
C LYS A 56 -9.21 -10.89 17.45
N LYS A 57 -9.60 -12.01 16.82
CA LYS A 57 -9.06 -13.33 17.14
C LYS A 57 -7.55 -13.39 16.85
N PHE A 58 -7.13 -12.93 15.67
CA PHE A 58 -5.71 -12.91 15.28
C PHE A 58 -4.89 -11.93 16.13
N SER A 59 -5.42 -10.75 16.45
CA SER A 59 -4.72 -9.73 17.25
C SER A 59 -4.44 -10.19 18.69
N ASN A 60 -5.19 -11.18 19.20
CA ASN A 60 -5.00 -11.76 20.52
C ASN A 60 -4.05 -12.98 20.56
N ILE A 61 -3.49 -13.41 19.42
CA ILE A 61 -2.51 -14.50 19.40
C ILE A 61 -1.23 -14.07 20.11
N SER A 62 -0.76 -14.87 21.07
CA SER A 62 0.52 -14.61 21.75
C SER A 62 1.68 -14.70 20.76
N ALA A 63 2.82 -14.12 21.12
CA ALA A 63 4.01 -14.16 20.27
C ALA A 63 4.47 -15.62 20.03
N GLU A 64 4.47 -16.44 21.07
CA GLU A 64 4.85 -17.86 21.00
C GLU A 64 3.88 -18.64 20.11
N ASN A 65 2.57 -18.42 20.27
CA ASN A 65 1.56 -19.08 19.43
C ASN A 65 1.63 -18.62 17.97
N PHE A 66 1.98 -17.37 17.68
CA PHE A 66 2.23 -16.92 16.32
C PHE A 66 3.40 -17.68 15.72
N ILE A 67 4.53 -17.83 16.44
CA ILE A 67 5.66 -18.61 15.95
C ILE A 67 5.27 -20.07 15.77
N LYS A 68 4.71 -20.71 16.79
CA LYS A 68 4.38 -22.14 16.77
C LYS A 68 3.34 -22.49 15.71
N LYS A 69 2.19 -21.76 15.71
CA LYS A 69 1.04 -22.11 14.86
C LYS A 69 1.17 -21.59 13.43
N ILE A 70 1.75 -20.40 13.23
CA ILE A 70 1.83 -19.78 11.90
C ILE A 70 3.19 -20.03 11.25
N ILE A 71 4.29 -19.62 11.90
CA ILE A 71 5.62 -19.73 11.29
C ILE A 71 6.02 -21.21 11.16
N TYR A 72 6.03 -21.94 12.26
CA TYR A 72 6.52 -23.32 12.27
C TYR A 72 5.54 -24.32 11.62
N LYS A 73 4.29 -24.38 12.08
CA LYS A 73 3.36 -25.42 11.60
C LYS A 73 2.83 -25.16 10.19
N LYS A 74 2.53 -23.90 9.82
CA LYS A 74 1.88 -23.59 8.54
C LYS A 74 2.85 -23.15 7.45
N ILE A 75 3.78 -22.24 7.76
CA ILE A 75 4.67 -21.65 6.73
C ILE A 75 5.92 -22.53 6.52
N LYS A 76 6.52 -23.03 7.60
CA LYS A 76 7.73 -23.85 7.59
C LYS A 76 8.88 -23.24 6.75
N PRO A 77 9.27 -21.97 7.03
CA PRO A 77 10.28 -21.32 6.22
C PRO A 77 11.67 -21.90 6.47
N LYS A 78 12.52 -22.02 5.44
CA LYS A 78 13.97 -22.27 5.62
C LYS A 78 14.68 -21.01 6.10
N LEU A 79 14.23 -19.83 5.60
CA LEU A 79 14.74 -18.53 6.00
C LEU A 79 13.56 -17.58 6.28
N LEU A 80 13.55 -16.95 7.43
CA LEU A 80 12.62 -15.90 7.79
C LEU A 80 13.32 -14.54 7.81
N ALA A 81 12.90 -13.62 6.94
CA ALA A 81 13.48 -12.29 6.84
C ALA A 81 12.55 -11.25 7.49
N VAL A 82 13.06 -10.50 8.45
CA VAL A 82 12.32 -9.46 9.17
C VAL A 82 13.17 -8.20 9.40
N SER A 83 12.53 -7.04 9.57
CA SER A 83 13.24 -5.81 9.92
C SER A 83 13.73 -5.84 11.36
N LYS A 84 14.80 -5.07 11.66
CA LYS A 84 15.39 -4.98 13.01
C LYS A 84 14.36 -4.65 14.11
N ASN A 85 13.37 -3.82 13.80
CA ASN A 85 12.35 -3.36 14.76
C ASN A 85 11.04 -4.13 14.64
N PHE A 86 11.08 -5.34 14.06
CA PHE A 86 9.87 -6.15 13.88
C PHE A 86 9.28 -6.55 15.24
N LYS A 87 7.98 -6.27 15.42
CA LYS A 87 7.20 -6.62 16.61
C LYS A 87 5.93 -7.35 16.18
N PHE A 88 5.56 -8.40 16.92
CA PHE A 88 4.40 -9.24 16.60
C PHE A 88 3.76 -9.82 17.86
N GLY A 89 2.64 -10.53 17.67
CA GLY A 89 1.85 -11.12 18.76
C GLY A 89 1.06 -10.09 19.54
N LYS A 90 0.24 -10.57 20.48
CA LYS A 90 -0.60 -9.73 21.35
C LYS A 90 0.25 -8.68 22.06
N ASN A 91 -0.21 -7.43 22.03
CA ASN A 91 0.45 -6.27 22.63
C ASN A 91 1.91 -6.08 22.13
N ARG A 92 2.26 -6.59 20.95
CA ARG A 92 3.61 -6.47 20.35
C ARG A 92 4.74 -7.04 21.23
N ARG A 93 4.43 -8.05 22.07
CA ARG A 93 5.40 -8.67 22.99
C ARG A 93 6.47 -9.49 22.29
N GLY A 94 6.22 -9.99 21.08
CA GLY A 94 7.20 -10.70 20.28
C GLY A 94 8.17 -9.73 19.57
N ASP A 95 9.42 -10.13 19.46
CA ASP A 95 10.48 -9.38 18.80
C ASP A 95 11.45 -10.30 18.04
N VAL A 96 12.49 -9.70 17.44
CA VAL A 96 13.52 -10.40 16.66
C VAL A 96 14.30 -11.40 17.52
N ARG A 97 14.55 -11.11 18.81
CA ARG A 97 15.25 -12.02 19.73
C ARG A 97 14.44 -13.29 19.97
N LEU A 98 13.13 -13.14 20.19
CA LEU A 98 12.22 -14.27 20.33
C LEU A 98 12.20 -15.14 19.06
N LEU A 99 12.13 -14.53 17.86
CA LEU A 99 12.21 -15.27 16.59
C LEU A 99 13.54 -16.02 16.45
N LYS A 100 14.66 -15.41 16.83
CA LYS A 100 15.97 -16.06 16.75
C LYS A 100 16.04 -17.30 17.66
N ARG A 101 15.59 -17.18 18.91
CA ARG A 101 15.56 -18.30 19.86
C ARG A 101 14.72 -19.49 19.33
N TYR A 102 13.54 -19.21 18.80
CA TYR A 102 12.70 -20.26 18.22
C TYR A 102 13.22 -20.78 16.87
N GLY A 103 14.00 -20.00 16.15
CA GLY A 103 14.65 -20.43 14.90
C GLY A 103 15.56 -21.62 15.12
N SER A 104 16.36 -21.59 16.18
CA SER A 104 17.22 -22.72 16.57
C SER A 104 16.40 -24.00 16.88
N ASN A 105 15.26 -23.85 17.56
CA ASN A 105 14.41 -24.99 17.93
C ASN A 105 13.58 -25.55 16.77
N TYR A 106 13.21 -24.70 15.79
CA TYR A 106 12.30 -25.03 14.71
C TYR A 106 12.98 -25.12 13.34
N GLY A 107 14.31 -25.06 13.28
CA GLY A 107 15.10 -25.30 12.08
C GLY A 107 14.99 -24.23 10.99
N TYR A 108 14.67 -22.98 11.31
CA TYR A 108 14.70 -21.90 10.34
C TYR A 108 15.80 -20.88 10.65
N GLN A 109 16.41 -20.35 9.60
CA GLN A 109 17.36 -19.25 9.72
C GLN A 109 16.61 -17.91 9.83
N LEU A 110 17.15 -16.98 10.62
CA LEU A 110 16.61 -15.62 10.75
C LEU A 110 17.54 -14.61 10.08
N LEU A 111 17.02 -13.90 9.08
CA LEU A 111 17.70 -12.77 8.45
C LEU A 111 17.13 -11.46 8.99
N ASN A 112 17.97 -10.69 9.69
CA ASN A 112 17.60 -9.38 10.17
C ASN A 112 17.97 -8.32 9.12
N ILE A 113 16.95 -7.78 8.44
CA ILE A 113 17.13 -6.80 7.37
C ILE A 113 17.43 -5.42 7.97
N LYS A 114 18.57 -4.87 7.60
CA LYS A 114 18.92 -3.49 7.95
C LYS A 114 18.00 -2.51 7.22
N PRO A 115 17.62 -1.38 7.85
CA PRO A 115 16.84 -0.35 7.17
C PRO A 115 17.55 0.17 5.92
N PHE A 116 16.83 0.27 4.81
CA PHE A 116 17.36 0.89 3.60
C PHE A 116 17.55 2.40 3.84
N LYS A 117 18.69 2.92 3.43
CA LYS A 117 19.03 4.35 3.54
C LYS A 117 19.16 4.95 2.15
N HIS A 118 18.63 6.15 1.96
CA HIS A 118 18.82 7.00 0.79
C HIS A 118 19.39 8.33 1.27
N PHE A 119 20.56 8.77 0.75
CA PHE A 119 21.30 9.92 1.27
C PHE A 119 21.43 9.92 2.81
N LYS A 120 21.98 8.84 3.36
CA LYS A 120 22.17 8.61 4.81
C LYS A 120 20.89 8.61 5.67
N LYS A 121 19.70 8.90 5.10
CA LYS A 121 18.42 8.91 5.82
C LYS A 121 17.64 7.61 5.61
N VAL A 122 17.09 7.05 6.69
CA VAL A 122 16.26 5.83 6.62
C VAL A 122 15.02 6.08 5.77
N VAL A 123 14.78 5.20 4.79
CA VAL A 123 13.55 5.17 4.02
C VAL A 123 12.48 4.39 4.80
N SER A 124 11.33 5.00 5.01
CA SER A 124 10.22 4.37 5.71
C SER A 124 8.87 4.80 5.13
N SER A 125 7.87 3.94 5.25
CA SER A 125 6.50 4.26 4.83
C SER A 125 5.93 5.50 5.55
N THR A 126 6.32 5.72 6.79
CA THR A 126 5.92 6.93 7.54
C THR A 126 6.45 8.20 6.90
N LYS A 127 7.71 8.19 6.48
CA LYS A 127 8.34 9.35 5.81
C LYS A 127 7.70 9.62 4.44
N ILE A 128 7.45 8.56 3.67
CA ILE A 128 6.79 8.66 2.36
C ILE A 128 5.38 9.27 2.53
N ARG A 129 4.60 8.80 3.53
CA ARG A 129 3.28 9.38 3.81
C ARG A 129 3.35 10.86 4.17
N LYS A 130 4.34 11.26 4.98
CA LYS A 130 4.53 12.68 5.32
C LYS A 130 4.78 13.55 4.08
N TYR A 131 5.60 13.08 3.14
CA TYR A 131 5.81 13.82 1.89
C TYR A 131 4.53 13.92 1.06
N LEU A 132 3.78 12.83 0.89
CA LEU A 132 2.51 12.88 0.18
C LEU A 132 1.53 13.87 0.83
N MET A 133 1.34 13.80 2.15
CA MET A 133 0.45 14.72 2.89
C MET A 133 0.85 16.20 2.78
N ARG A 134 2.12 16.49 2.48
CA ARG A 134 2.61 17.85 2.21
C ARG A 134 2.49 18.25 0.74
N GLY A 135 2.10 17.34 -0.15
CA GLY A 135 2.09 17.56 -1.60
C GLY A 135 3.45 17.39 -2.27
N GLU A 136 4.48 16.97 -1.52
CA GLU A 136 5.85 16.76 -1.98
C GLU A 136 5.95 15.39 -2.70
N VAL A 137 5.16 15.21 -3.78
CA VAL A 137 4.98 13.91 -4.45
C VAL A 137 6.27 13.42 -5.09
N GLU A 138 7.11 14.30 -5.61
CA GLU A 138 8.40 13.93 -6.20
C GLU A 138 9.35 13.34 -5.16
N LEU A 139 9.42 13.91 -3.96
CA LEU A 139 10.23 13.37 -2.87
C LEU A 139 9.72 12.00 -2.42
N ALA A 140 8.40 11.82 -2.39
CA ALA A 140 7.80 10.51 -2.13
C ALA A 140 8.19 9.48 -3.21
N ASN A 141 8.15 9.87 -4.49
CA ASN A 141 8.53 9.02 -5.63
C ASN A 141 10.01 8.61 -5.56
N ARG A 142 10.91 9.53 -5.24
CA ARG A 142 12.34 9.23 -5.06
C ARG A 142 12.54 8.16 -3.97
N LEU A 143 11.87 8.28 -2.82
CA LEU A 143 11.98 7.29 -1.74
C LEU A 143 11.32 5.95 -2.08
N LEU A 144 10.28 5.95 -2.92
CA LEU A 144 9.61 4.74 -3.40
C LEU A 144 10.40 4.05 -4.52
N SER A 145 11.38 4.71 -5.14
CA SER A 145 12.06 4.29 -6.38
C SER A 145 11.08 3.96 -7.51
N ARG A 146 9.93 4.61 -7.50
CA ARG A 146 8.88 4.49 -8.52
C ARG A 146 7.90 5.64 -8.40
N THR A 147 7.17 5.92 -9.46
CA THR A 147 6.02 6.84 -9.40
C THR A 147 4.95 6.26 -8.47
N TRP A 148 4.53 7.05 -7.50
CA TRP A 148 3.32 6.77 -6.72
C TRP A 148 2.10 7.06 -7.59
N PHE A 149 1.08 6.24 -7.49
CA PHE A 149 -0.13 6.40 -8.30
C PHE A 149 -1.38 5.95 -7.55
N ILE A 150 -2.50 6.53 -7.95
CA ILE A 150 -3.85 6.13 -7.58
C ILE A 150 -4.44 5.35 -8.75
N GLN A 151 -5.17 4.29 -8.47
CA GLN A 151 -5.98 3.61 -9.48
C GLN A 151 -7.40 3.36 -8.95
N GLY A 152 -8.36 3.42 -9.85
CA GLY A 152 -9.75 3.17 -9.50
C GLY A 152 -10.65 3.19 -10.73
N LYS A 153 -11.89 2.75 -10.55
CA LYS A 153 -12.93 2.88 -11.57
C LYS A 153 -13.44 4.32 -11.60
N VAL A 154 -13.73 4.82 -12.79
CA VAL A 154 -14.41 6.09 -12.98
C VAL A 154 -15.85 5.96 -12.50
N ILE A 155 -16.23 6.83 -11.57
CA ILE A 155 -17.56 6.93 -11.00
C ILE A 155 -18.26 8.21 -11.46
N ALA A 156 -19.59 8.25 -11.33
CA ALA A 156 -20.36 9.45 -11.64
C ALA A 156 -19.99 10.61 -10.70
N GLY A 157 -19.84 11.81 -11.27
CA GLY A 157 -19.65 13.06 -10.55
C GLY A 157 -20.81 14.03 -10.81
N ARG A 158 -20.71 15.24 -10.27
CA ARG A 158 -21.73 16.30 -10.45
C ARG A 158 -21.80 16.90 -11.87
N LYS A 159 -20.92 16.47 -12.78
CA LYS A 159 -20.84 16.95 -14.17
C LYS A 159 -20.66 18.48 -14.34
N ILE A 160 -20.18 19.20 -13.30
CA ILE A 160 -20.02 20.66 -13.33
C ILE A 160 -18.97 21.05 -14.39
N GLY A 161 -17.84 20.36 -14.45
CA GLY A 161 -16.80 20.63 -15.45
C GLY A 161 -17.33 20.51 -16.89
N ARG A 162 -18.33 19.62 -17.13
CA ARG A 162 -18.94 19.48 -18.46
C ARG A 162 -19.70 20.74 -18.89
N LYS A 163 -20.33 21.46 -17.94
CA LYS A 163 -21.00 22.75 -18.21
C LYS A 163 -20.02 23.86 -18.59
N LEU A 164 -18.76 23.73 -18.15
CA LEU A 164 -17.66 24.65 -18.41
C LEU A 164 -16.77 24.22 -19.59
N GLY A 165 -17.21 23.23 -20.40
CA GLY A 165 -16.44 22.72 -21.52
C GLY A 165 -15.36 21.69 -21.18
N TYR A 166 -15.14 21.39 -19.90
CA TYR A 166 -14.11 20.45 -19.46
C TYR A 166 -14.74 19.14 -18.95
N ARG A 167 -14.48 18.03 -19.64
CA ARG A 167 -14.92 16.71 -19.18
C ARG A 167 -14.00 16.20 -18.10
N THR A 168 -14.55 15.87 -16.94
CA THR A 168 -13.80 15.36 -15.81
C THR A 168 -14.27 13.96 -15.39
N CYS A 169 -13.31 13.15 -14.92
CA CYS A 169 -13.53 11.82 -14.36
C CYS A 169 -13.39 11.88 -12.85
N ASN A 170 -14.23 11.18 -12.11
CA ASN A 170 -14.11 11.07 -10.66
C ASN A 170 -13.63 9.67 -10.27
N ILE A 171 -12.67 9.61 -9.34
CA ILE A 171 -12.18 8.37 -8.76
C ILE A 171 -12.33 8.41 -7.24
N ASN A 172 -12.77 7.30 -6.66
CA ASN A 172 -12.82 7.13 -5.22
C ASN A 172 -11.40 6.88 -4.67
N VAL A 173 -10.99 7.68 -3.70
CA VAL A 173 -9.63 7.67 -3.12
C VAL A 173 -9.59 7.30 -1.63
N LYS A 174 -10.70 6.85 -1.06
CA LYS A 174 -10.85 6.58 0.39
C LYS A 174 -9.85 5.59 0.96
N ASP A 175 -9.30 4.71 0.14
CA ASP A 175 -8.36 3.67 0.59
C ASP A 175 -6.89 4.13 0.58
N TYR A 176 -6.60 5.27 -0.05
CA TYR A 176 -5.23 5.78 -0.19
C TYR A 176 -4.88 6.80 0.88
N ILE A 177 -3.58 6.88 1.22
CA ILE A 177 -3.06 8.11 1.81
C ILE A 177 -3.31 9.24 0.82
N LEU A 178 -3.80 10.37 1.32
CA LEU A 178 -4.14 11.48 0.46
C LEU A 178 -2.99 12.50 0.44
N PRO A 179 -2.57 12.95 -0.75
CA PRO A 179 -1.73 14.12 -0.89
C PRO A 179 -2.42 15.38 -0.32
N LYS A 180 -1.67 16.46 -0.19
CA LYS A 180 -2.25 17.75 0.15
C LYS A 180 -3.36 18.10 -0.86
N VAL A 181 -4.47 18.65 -0.40
CA VAL A 181 -5.52 19.17 -1.28
C VAL A 181 -4.93 20.19 -2.24
N GLY A 182 -5.28 20.08 -3.53
CA GLY A 182 -4.73 20.94 -4.56
C GLY A 182 -4.86 20.38 -5.96
N ILE A 183 -4.19 21.05 -6.90
CA ILE A 183 -4.16 20.69 -8.33
C ILE A 183 -2.82 20.01 -8.62
N TYR A 184 -2.86 18.94 -9.42
CA TYR A 184 -1.71 18.14 -9.78
C TYR A 184 -1.67 17.89 -11.29
N ILE A 185 -0.51 18.05 -11.89
CA ILE A 185 -0.26 17.54 -13.24
C ILE A 185 -0.10 16.02 -13.13
N VAL A 186 -0.83 15.28 -13.96
CA VAL A 186 -0.89 13.82 -13.87
C VAL A 186 -0.64 13.16 -15.23
N LYS A 187 -0.12 11.93 -15.16
CA LYS A 187 -0.09 10.98 -16.27
C LYS A 187 -1.18 9.94 -16.02
N VAL A 188 -1.99 9.66 -17.03
CA VAL A 188 -3.16 8.79 -16.91
C VAL A 188 -3.08 7.63 -17.91
N ALA A 189 -3.22 6.40 -17.41
CA ALA A 189 -3.43 5.22 -18.22
C ALA A 189 -4.89 4.77 -18.09
N ILE A 190 -5.55 4.47 -19.21
CA ILE A 190 -6.93 4.01 -19.28
C ILE A 190 -6.93 2.48 -19.45
N ASN A 191 -7.72 1.76 -18.62
CA ASN A 191 -7.82 0.30 -18.62
C ASN A 191 -6.44 -0.39 -18.51
N LEU A 192 -5.49 0.24 -17.80
CA LEU A 192 -4.13 -0.25 -17.60
C LEU A 192 -3.36 -0.49 -18.92
N LYS A 193 -3.79 0.14 -20.01
CA LYS A 193 -3.10 0.10 -21.29
C LYS A 193 -1.76 0.86 -21.22
N THR A 194 -0.88 0.58 -22.17
CA THR A 194 0.46 1.21 -22.25
C THR A 194 0.41 2.68 -22.65
N LYS A 195 -0.65 3.10 -23.37
CA LYS A 195 -0.80 4.50 -23.80
C LYS A 195 -1.06 5.39 -22.58
N ILE A 196 -0.24 6.42 -22.46
CA ILE A 196 -0.27 7.39 -21.36
C ILE A 196 -0.76 8.74 -21.91
N TYR A 197 -1.70 9.34 -21.21
CA TYR A 197 -2.25 10.67 -21.51
C TYR A 197 -1.81 11.65 -20.44
N GLY A 198 -1.61 12.91 -20.83
CA GLY A 198 -1.47 14.01 -19.89
C GLY A 198 -2.82 14.42 -19.33
N GLY A 199 -2.81 15.03 -18.15
CA GLY A 199 -4.03 15.56 -17.57
C GLY A 199 -3.77 16.42 -16.32
N VAL A 200 -4.84 17.00 -15.80
CA VAL A 200 -4.85 17.75 -14.55
C VAL A 200 -5.82 17.08 -13.60
N ALA A 201 -5.40 16.88 -12.38
CA ALA A 201 -6.23 16.30 -11.32
C ALA A 201 -6.41 17.27 -10.16
N TYR A 202 -7.64 17.44 -9.72
CA TYR A 202 -7.99 18.17 -8.51
C TYR A 202 -8.31 17.18 -7.40
N LEU A 203 -7.53 17.23 -6.33
CA LEU A 203 -7.83 16.55 -5.08
C LEU A 203 -8.47 17.54 -4.13
N GLY A 204 -9.73 17.33 -3.77
CA GLY A 204 -10.47 18.27 -2.95
C GLY A 204 -11.43 17.59 -1.99
N SER A 205 -12.00 18.41 -1.09
CA SER A 205 -13.06 17.98 -0.18
C SER A 205 -14.36 18.69 -0.52
N ARG A 206 -15.48 17.98 -0.40
CA ARG A 206 -16.81 18.57 -0.50
C ARG A 206 -17.55 18.40 0.82
N PRO A 207 -18.21 19.45 1.33
CA PRO A 207 -19.14 19.29 2.44
C PRO A 207 -20.27 18.34 2.05
N THR A 208 -20.63 17.44 2.93
CA THR A 208 -21.80 16.56 2.82
C THR A 208 -22.50 16.51 4.16
N PHE A 209 -23.76 16.08 4.20
CA PHE A 209 -24.51 15.90 5.47
C PHE A 209 -23.77 15.01 6.49
N ASN A 210 -22.94 14.07 6.01
CA ASN A 210 -22.17 13.13 6.85
C ASN A 210 -20.67 13.50 6.95
N GLY A 211 -20.28 14.77 6.75
CA GLY A 211 -18.91 15.24 6.84
C GLY A 211 -18.27 15.60 5.49
N LYS A 212 -16.93 15.63 5.43
CA LYS A 212 -16.19 15.99 4.21
C LYS A 212 -15.83 14.74 3.43
N ASN A 213 -16.40 14.54 2.24
CA ASN A 213 -15.93 13.53 1.31
C ASN A 213 -14.80 14.07 0.44
N ILE A 214 -13.68 13.36 0.42
CA ILE A 214 -12.56 13.68 -0.45
C ILE A 214 -12.74 12.95 -1.77
N PHE A 215 -12.52 13.65 -2.86
CA PHE A 215 -12.64 13.15 -4.24
C PHE A 215 -11.41 13.54 -5.04
N LEU A 216 -11.14 12.74 -6.06
CA LEU A 216 -10.16 13.03 -7.09
C LEU A 216 -10.89 13.21 -8.41
N GLU A 217 -10.84 14.41 -8.96
CA GLU A 217 -11.43 14.78 -10.22
C GLU A 217 -10.32 15.02 -11.25
N ILE A 218 -10.41 14.38 -12.42
CA ILE A 218 -9.33 14.35 -13.41
C ILE A 218 -9.88 14.82 -14.75
N ASN A 219 -9.26 15.83 -15.35
CA ASN A 219 -9.40 16.17 -16.75
C ASN A 219 -8.24 15.52 -17.53
N ILE A 220 -8.55 14.69 -18.51
CA ILE A 220 -7.57 13.98 -19.35
C ILE A 220 -7.53 14.66 -20.71
N PHE A 221 -6.36 15.12 -21.11
CA PHE A 221 -6.19 15.87 -22.35
C PHE A 221 -6.41 14.98 -23.60
N GLY A 222 -7.12 15.51 -24.58
CA GLY A 222 -7.39 14.84 -25.85
C GLY A 222 -8.34 13.64 -25.77
N ILE A 223 -9.08 13.47 -24.65
CA ILE A 223 -10.05 12.40 -24.48
C ILE A 223 -11.45 12.96 -24.39
N ASN A 224 -12.29 12.62 -25.38
CA ASN A 224 -13.69 13.01 -25.45
C ASN A 224 -14.67 11.84 -25.27
N GLU A 225 -14.16 10.61 -25.11
CA GLU A 225 -14.99 9.43 -24.96
C GLU A 225 -15.59 9.29 -23.54
N ASN A 226 -16.61 8.43 -23.42
CA ASN A 226 -17.19 8.08 -22.12
C ASN A 226 -16.25 7.11 -21.38
N LEU A 227 -15.80 7.51 -20.19
CA LEU A 227 -14.88 6.74 -19.37
C LEU A 227 -15.55 6.09 -18.13
N TYR A 228 -16.86 6.20 -17.97
CA TYR A 228 -17.54 5.54 -16.84
C TYR A 228 -17.22 4.05 -16.78
N ASN A 229 -17.01 3.53 -15.57
CA ASN A 229 -16.63 2.15 -15.26
C ASN A 229 -15.25 1.72 -15.80
N LYS A 230 -14.58 2.51 -16.65
CA LYS A 230 -13.19 2.24 -17.05
C LYS A 230 -12.27 2.41 -15.85
N LYS A 231 -11.22 1.61 -15.80
CA LYS A 231 -10.21 1.69 -14.74
C LYS A 231 -9.13 2.68 -15.18
N LEU A 232 -8.87 3.69 -14.36
CA LEU A 232 -7.76 4.64 -14.54
C LEU A 232 -6.63 4.34 -13.56
N LYS A 233 -5.43 4.67 -14.01
CA LYS A 233 -4.21 4.66 -13.20
C LYS A 233 -3.49 5.97 -13.39
#